data_5346c3c181b6f80744f8b38503f6e214
#
_entry.id   5346c3c181b6f80744f8b38503f6e214
#
_cell.length_a   1.000
_cell.length_b   1.000
_cell.length_c   1.000
_cell.angle_alpha   90.00
_cell.angle_beta   90.00
_cell.angle_gamma   90.00
#
_symmetry.space_group_name_H-M   'P 1'
#
loop_
_entity.id
_entity.type
_entity.pdbx_description
1 polymer ?
#
loop_
_entity_poly.entity_id
_entity_poly.type
_entity_poly.pdbx_seq_one_letter_code
_entity_poly.pdbx_strand_id
1 'polypeptide(L)'
;MELSPDAVAVIGFLVLFGLMLLRVPVGMAMGLVGVTGYAYIAGIGPALKLIGQSSMRTVTDYTFGVIPMFMLMGAFVSVSGVSKELFRAANAFIGHMRGGLGVATVLACGGFAAICGSSVATAATFSSVAYPEMRRFGYPQSFSTGVIAAGGTLGAMLPPSTVLAVYAILTQQDIGKLFMAGIVPGLLAMLLYVVTIMIIVRVRPDWLPKGEQKSWGERFRGLKDVWAPLTLFMFVIGGLYGGFFTPTEAGGVGASGAFLLGVLRGKLDKAGIREALLSATRTAAAVFTVLIGALLFGYFLTITQVPQKLTEMLMGLGVGRYGVLAMIMVMYLVLGCLMDAMAMIILTVPIIYPVIVQLGFDPIWFGVIIVMTVELGLIHPPVGMNVFVIKSVVKDVSFTTIFKGVIPFVVTDLLRLVILISFPIIALWLPARMG
;
A
#
# COMPACT_ATOMS: atom_id res chain seq x y z
N MET A 1 36.63 9.22 25.38
CA MET A 1 35.81 10.32 24.81
C MET A 1 34.43 9.76 24.56
N GLU A 2 33.45 10.23 25.30
CA GLU A 2 32.04 9.90 24.94
C GLU A 2 31.65 10.68 23.69
N LEU A 3 31.08 9.98 22.72
CA LEU A 3 30.58 10.61 21.51
C LEU A 3 29.39 11.49 21.83
N SER A 4 29.25 12.63 21.18
CA SER A 4 28.04 13.46 21.29
C SER A 4 26.81 12.69 20.77
N PRO A 5 25.58 12.96 21.28
CA PRO A 5 24.37 12.34 20.75
C PRO A 5 24.21 12.47 19.24
N ASP A 6 24.69 13.59 18.66
CA ASP A 6 24.68 13.81 17.22
C ASP A 6 25.61 12.88 16.47
N ALA A 7 26.83 12.69 16.97
CA ALA A 7 27.78 11.76 16.37
C ALA A 7 27.24 10.32 16.43
N VAL A 8 26.62 9.94 17.57
CA VAL A 8 25.99 8.62 17.72
C VAL A 8 24.83 8.45 16.75
N ALA A 9 24.01 9.49 16.54
CA ALA A 9 22.93 9.48 15.56
C ALA A 9 23.45 9.27 14.12
N VAL A 10 24.45 10.05 13.71
CA VAL A 10 25.04 9.93 12.37
C VAL A 10 25.65 8.54 12.16
N ILE A 11 26.43 8.03 13.13
CA ILE A 11 26.98 6.67 13.07
C ILE A 11 25.86 5.64 12.98
N GLY A 12 24.79 5.79 13.77
CA GLY A 12 23.63 4.93 13.74
C GLY A 12 23.00 4.85 12.35
N PHE A 13 22.79 5.98 11.67
CA PHE A 13 22.27 5.98 10.29
C PHE A 13 23.25 5.34 9.30
N LEU A 14 24.55 5.61 9.41
CA LEU A 14 25.56 4.99 8.54
C LEU A 14 25.57 3.46 8.71
N VAL A 15 25.50 2.99 9.95
CA VAL A 15 25.43 1.54 10.26
C VAL A 15 24.10 0.95 9.74
N LEU A 16 22.97 1.65 9.92
CA LEU A 16 21.66 1.21 9.42
C LEU A 16 21.70 0.99 7.91
N PHE A 17 22.11 2.00 7.15
CA PHE A 17 22.22 1.89 5.69
C PHE A 17 23.28 0.87 5.26
N GLY A 18 24.39 0.77 5.98
CA GLY A 18 25.42 -0.25 5.75
C GLY A 18 24.85 -1.68 5.91
N LEU A 19 24.10 -1.94 6.98
CA LEU A 19 23.41 -3.23 7.18
C LEU A 19 22.39 -3.52 6.08
N MET A 20 21.64 -2.51 5.64
CA MET A 20 20.70 -2.67 4.54
C MET A 20 21.41 -2.99 3.22
N LEU A 21 22.55 -2.39 2.92
CA LEU A 21 23.38 -2.72 1.75
C LEU A 21 23.92 -4.16 1.83
N LEU A 22 24.20 -4.67 3.04
CA LEU A 22 24.55 -6.06 3.30
C LEU A 22 23.35 -7.02 3.25
N ARG A 23 22.15 -6.53 2.84
CA ARG A 23 20.90 -7.28 2.71
C ARG A 23 20.31 -7.77 4.04
N VAL A 24 20.67 -7.16 5.17
CA VAL A 24 20.00 -7.41 6.43
C VAL A 24 18.57 -6.87 6.33
N PRO A 25 17.54 -7.64 6.73
CA PRO A 25 16.15 -7.17 6.72
C PRO A 25 15.99 -5.87 7.51
N VAL A 26 15.25 -4.90 6.95
CA VAL A 26 15.15 -3.54 7.50
C VAL A 26 14.75 -3.53 8.98
N GLY A 27 13.74 -4.33 9.38
CA GLY A 27 13.32 -4.42 10.77
C GLY A 27 14.42 -4.89 11.73
N MET A 28 15.24 -5.85 11.29
CA MET A 28 16.39 -6.33 12.08
C MET A 28 17.48 -5.27 12.15
N ALA A 29 17.79 -4.60 11.05
CA ALA A 29 18.79 -3.54 11.02
C ALA A 29 18.39 -2.37 11.94
N MET A 30 17.10 -1.94 11.87
CA MET A 30 16.55 -0.92 12.76
C MET A 30 16.60 -1.35 14.23
N GLY A 31 16.22 -2.58 14.54
CA GLY A 31 16.25 -3.12 15.88
C GLY A 31 17.67 -3.16 16.46
N LEU A 32 18.63 -3.66 15.68
CA LEU A 32 20.04 -3.72 16.09
C LEU A 32 20.61 -2.31 16.34
N VAL A 33 20.43 -1.38 15.39
CA VAL A 33 20.95 -0.01 15.54
C VAL A 33 20.24 0.72 16.66
N GLY A 34 18.91 0.55 16.76
CA GLY A 34 18.10 1.16 17.81
C GLY A 34 18.55 0.74 19.22
N VAL A 35 18.72 -0.56 19.42
CA VAL A 35 19.15 -1.11 20.71
C VAL A 35 20.58 -0.73 21.04
N THR A 36 21.53 -0.91 20.11
CA THR A 36 22.94 -0.61 20.35
C THR A 36 23.18 0.88 20.56
N GLY A 37 22.55 1.75 19.75
CA GLY A 37 22.63 3.20 19.89
C GLY A 37 22.00 3.70 21.19
N TYR A 38 20.82 3.15 21.57
CA TYR A 38 20.19 3.46 22.84
C TYR A 38 21.02 2.97 24.03
N ALA A 39 21.58 1.75 23.95
CA ALA A 39 22.45 1.20 24.98
C ALA A 39 23.72 2.02 25.21
N TYR A 40 24.28 2.60 24.14
CA TYR A 40 25.44 3.46 24.25
C TYR A 40 25.17 4.73 25.08
N ILE A 41 23.98 5.33 24.94
CA ILE A 41 23.60 6.58 25.60
C ILE A 41 23.00 6.32 26.99
N ALA A 42 22.06 5.38 27.11
CA ALA A 42 21.27 5.14 28.31
C ALA A 42 21.77 3.96 29.15
N GLY A 43 22.71 3.17 28.63
CA GLY A 43 23.24 1.97 29.28
C GLY A 43 22.53 0.68 28.86
N ILE A 44 23.22 -0.46 29.09
CA ILE A 44 22.76 -1.79 28.65
C ILE A 44 21.49 -2.23 29.40
N GLY A 45 21.38 -1.97 30.70
CA GLY A 45 20.23 -2.38 31.53
C GLY A 45 18.89 -1.80 30.99
N PRO A 46 18.77 -0.47 30.81
CA PRO A 46 17.60 0.14 30.18
C PRO A 46 17.32 -0.38 28.76
N ALA A 47 18.35 -0.62 27.95
CA ALA A 47 18.19 -1.13 26.59
C ALA A 47 17.59 -2.54 26.55
N LEU A 48 18.02 -3.44 27.43
CA LEU A 48 17.45 -4.79 27.53
C LEU A 48 15.98 -4.78 28.00
N LYS A 49 15.65 -3.89 28.96
CA LYS A 49 14.26 -3.71 29.41
C LYS A 49 13.39 -3.18 28.26
N LEU A 50 13.93 -2.26 27.46
CA LEU A 50 13.26 -1.68 26.31
C LEU A 50 12.91 -2.74 25.26
N ILE A 51 13.82 -3.67 24.95
CA ILE A 51 13.56 -4.79 24.02
C ILE A 51 12.37 -5.61 24.51
N GLY A 52 12.39 -6.05 25.77
CA GLY A 52 11.34 -6.89 26.34
C GLY A 52 9.98 -6.18 26.34
N GLN A 53 9.95 -4.94 26.82
CA GLN A 53 8.72 -4.16 26.93
C GLN A 53 8.13 -3.81 25.56
N SER A 54 8.95 -3.34 24.62
CA SER A 54 8.47 -2.95 23.27
C SER A 54 7.96 -4.16 22.49
N SER A 55 8.70 -5.29 22.53
CA SER A 55 8.28 -6.50 21.83
C SER A 55 6.98 -7.05 22.41
N MET A 56 6.89 -7.14 23.74
CA MET A 56 5.69 -7.64 24.42
C MET A 56 4.49 -6.74 24.13
N ARG A 57 4.65 -5.43 24.30
CA ARG A 57 3.58 -4.45 24.02
C ARG A 57 3.08 -4.56 22.59
N THR A 58 3.98 -4.63 21.61
CA THR A 58 3.59 -4.71 20.18
C THR A 58 2.78 -5.98 19.88
N VAL A 59 3.14 -7.11 20.47
CA VAL A 59 2.46 -8.38 20.20
C VAL A 59 1.13 -8.51 20.96
N THR A 60 1.01 -7.88 22.14
CA THR A 60 -0.19 -8.00 22.98
C THR A 60 -1.19 -6.86 22.81
N ASP A 61 -0.83 -5.77 22.15
CA ASP A 61 -1.73 -4.65 21.93
C ASP A 61 -2.82 -5.02 20.90
N TYR A 62 -4.07 -4.88 21.31
CA TYR A 62 -5.26 -5.19 20.51
C TYR A 62 -5.29 -4.46 19.17
N THR A 63 -4.79 -3.22 19.13
CA THR A 63 -4.81 -2.38 17.94
C THR A 63 -3.96 -2.96 16.81
N PHE A 64 -2.82 -3.58 17.14
CA PHE A 64 -1.97 -4.22 16.14
C PHE A 64 -2.60 -5.49 15.54
N GLY A 65 -3.61 -6.08 16.19
CA GLY A 65 -4.37 -7.22 15.67
C GLY A 65 -5.08 -6.94 14.33
N VAL A 66 -5.33 -5.68 14.02
CA VAL A 66 -5.91 -5.24 12.74
C VAL A 66 -5.10 -5.74 11.54
N ILE A 67 -3.77 -5.72 11.64
CA ILE A 67 -2.85 -6.07 10.54
C ILE A 67 -2.99 -7.56 10.15
N PRO A 68 -2.77 -8.54 11.06
CA PRO A 68 -2.90 -9.95 10.68
C PRO A 68 -4.31 -10.33 10.26
N MET A 69 -5.37 -9.69 10.81
CA MET A 69 -6.74 -10.00 10.43
C MET A 69 -7.05 -9.58 8.99
N PHE A 70 -6.68 -8.37 8.57
CA PHE A 70 -6.85 -7.97 7.17
C PHE A 70 -5.94 -8.72 6.21
N MET A 71 -4.71 -9.05 6.62
CA MET A 71 -3.83 -9.91 5.81
C MET A 71 -4.43 -11.29 5.60
N LEU A 72 -5.05 -11.87 6.62
CA LEU A 72 -5.73 -13.16 6.54
C LEU A 72 -6.96 -13.10 5.62
N MET A 73 -7.76 -12.03 5.74
CA MET A 73 -8.88 -11.77 4.82
C MET A 73 -8.40 -11.73 3.37
N GLY A 74 -7.37 -10.92 3.08
CA GLY A 74 -6.79 -10.80 1.74
C GLY A 74 -6.22 -12.11 1.20
N ALA A 75 -5.59 -12.92 2.06
CA ALA A 75 -5.06 -14.22 1.68
C ALA A 75 -6.17 -15.22 1.30
N PHE A 76 -7.26 -15.31 2.07
CA PHE A 76 -8.40 -16.16 1.73
C PHE A 76 -9.07 -15.73 0.43
N VAL A 77 -9.26 -14.43 0.22
CA VAL A 77 -9.84 -13.88 -1.02
C VAL A 77 -8.94 -14.15 -2.23
N SER A 78 -7.63 -14.01 -2.07
CA SER A 78 -6.66 -14.27 -3.14
C SER A 78 -6.70 -15.72 -3.62
N VAL A 79 -6.66 -16.69 -2.69
CA VAL A 79 -6.70 -18.13 -3.00
C VAL A 79 -8.06 -18.56 -3.55
N SER A 80 -9.16 -17.92 -3.14
CA SER A 80 -10.51 -18.23 -3.61
C SER A 80 -10.80 -17.83 -5.07
N GLY A 81 -9.84 -17.21 -5.78
CA GLY A 81 -9.98 -16.88 -7.20
C GLY A 81 -10.91 -15.69 -7.50
N VAL A 82 -11.21 -14.87 -6.50
CA VAL A 82 -12.05 -13.67 -6.61
C VAL A 82 -11.53 -12.68 -7.67
N SER A 83 -10.22 -12.58 -7.83
CA SER A 83 -9.59 -11.73 -8.85
C SER A 83 -10.03 -12.07 -10.28
N LYS A 84 -10.13 -13.37 -10.60
CA LYS A 84 -10.62 -13.84 -11.91
C LYS A 84 -12.10 -13.50 -12.10
N GLU A 85 -12.89 -13.62 -11.04
CA GLU A 85 -14.33 -13.30 -11.08
C GLU A 85 -14.54 -11.80 -11.29
N LEU A 86 -13.83 -10.94 -10.54
CA LEU A 86 -13.85 -9.49 -10.70
C LEU A 86 -13.44 -9.06 -12.12
N PHE A 87 -12.35 -9.63 -12.64
CA PHE A 87 -11.90 -9.33 -13.99
C PHE A 87 -12.91 -9.75 -15.06
N ARG A 88 -13.47 -10.97 -14.95
CA ARG A 88 -14.52 -11.47 -15.86
C ARG A 88 -15.76 -10.59 -15.83
N ALA A 89 -16.22 -10.20 -14.64
CA ALA A 89 -17.36 -9.30 -14.50
C ALA A 89 -17.10 -7.96 -15.16
N ALA A 90 -15.99 -7.27 -14.84
CA ALA A 90 -15.64 -6.01 -15.43
C ALA A 90 -15.49 -6.11 -16.97
N ASN A 91 -14.81 -7.18 -17.44
CA ASN A 91 -14.64 -7.44 -18.88
C ASN A 91 -15.96 -7.71 -19.60
N ALA A 92 -16.92 -8.39 -18.99
CA ALA A 92 -18.23 -8.65 -19.60
C ALA A 92 -19.02 -7.35 -19.90
N PHE A 93 -18.85 -6.30 -19.08
CA PHE A 93 -19.54 -5.02 -19.28
C PHE A 93 -18.79 -4.08 -20.23
N ILE A 94 -17.45 -4.00 -20.12
CA ILE A 94 -16.66 -2.93 -20.74
C ILE A 94 -15.71 -3.49 -21.81
N GLY A 95 -15.40 -4.78 -21.80
CA GLY A 95 -14.38 -5.37 -22.67
C GLY A 95 -14.60 -5.16 -24.18
N HIS A 96 -15.86 -4.99 -24.62
CA HIS A 96 -16.21 -4.75 -26.01
C HIS A 96 -15.79 -3.34 -26.54
N MET A 97 -15.45 -2.42 -25.64
CA MET A 97 -14.99 -1.07 -26.03
C MET A 97 -13.49 -1.11 -26.41
N ARG A 98 -13.05 -0.13 -27.22
CA ARG A 98 -11.61 0.07 -27.43
C ARG A 98 -10.93 0.41 -26.11
N GLY A 99 -9.85 -0.28 -25.75
CA GLY A 99 -9.21 -0.13 -24.43
C GLY A 99 -9.97 -0.77 -23.27
N GLY A 100 -11.11 -1.42 -23.55
CA GLY A 100 -12.03 -1.97 -22.56
C GLY A 100 -11.37 -2.98 -21.60
N LEU A 101 -10.45 -3.82 -22.08
CA LEU A 101 -9.68 -4.74 -21.23
C LEU A 101 -8.78 -3.99 -20.23
N GLY A 102 -8.20 -2.86 -20.64
CA GLY A 102 -7.43 -2.00 -19.74
C GLY A 102 -8.30 -1.39 -18.64
N VAL A 103 -9.47 -0.85 -19.02
CA VAL A 103 -10.45 -0.31 -18.06
C VAL A 103 -10.96 -1.42 -17.13
N ALA A 104 -11.31 -2.59 -17.66
CA ALA A 104 -11.72 -3.75 -16.87
C ALA A 104 -10.64 -4.17 -15.87
N THR A 105 -9.35 -4.09 -16.26
CA THR A 105 -8.23 -4.37 -15.36
C THR A 105 -8.17 -3.36 -14.21
N VAL A 106 -8.29 -2.06 -14.49
CA VAL A 106 -8.28 -1.02 -13.44
C VAL A 106 -9.43 -1.24 -12.45
N LEU A 107 -10.65 -1.46 -12.95
CA LEU A 107 -11.81 -1.70 -12.09
C LEU A 107 -11.68 -2.98 -11.27
N ALA A 108 -11.20 -4.06 -11.89
CA ALA A 108 -10.99 -5.32 -11.20
C ALA A 108 -9.84 -5.23 -10.17
N CYS A 109 -8.74 -4.52 -10.49
CA CYS A 109 -7.69 -4.21 -9.53
C CYS A 109 -8.23 -3.42 -8.34
N GLY A 110 -9.04 -2.38 -8.58
CA GLY A 110 -9.66 -1.60 -7.51
C GLY A 110 -10.58 -2.43 -6.63
N GLY A 111 -11.45 -3.24 -7.21
CA GLY A 111 -12.33 -4.14 -6.47
C GLY A 111 -11.57 -5.20 -5.67
N PHE A 112 -10.49 -5.75 -6.20
CA PHE A 112 -9.63 -6.70 -5.49
C PHE A 112 -8.79 -6.01 -4.41
N ALA A 113 -8.25 -4.83 -4.73
CA ALA A 113 -7.50 -3.98 -3.82
C ALA A 113 -8.29 -3.64 -2.55
N ALA A 114 -9.56 -3.29 -2.72
CA ALA A 114 -10.51 -2.99 -1.65
C ALA A 114 -10.79 -4.18 -0.69
N ILE A 115 -10.27 -5.37 -0.98
CA ILE A 115 -10.40 -6.54 -0.12
C ILE A 115 -9.03 -7.05 0.32
N CYS A 116 -8.04 -7.04 -0.60
CA CYS A 116 -6.71 -7.60 -0.35
C CYS A 116 -5.77 -6.64 0.40
N GLY A 117 -5.92 -5.31 0.19
CA GLY A 117 -5.13 -4.28 0.88
C GLY A 117 -3.63 -4.30 0.59
N SER A 118 -3.19 -4.90 -0.54
CA SER A 118 -1.77 -5.06 -0.89
C SER A 118 -1.51 -4.77 -2.37
N SER A 119 -0.63 -3.81 -2.65
CA SER A 119 -0.22 -3.42 -4.01
C SER A 119 0.51 -4.55 -4.72
N VAL A 120 1.46 -5.17 -4.05
CA VAL A 120 2.28 -6.27 -4.56
C VAL A 120 1.41 -7.48 -4.91
N ALA A 121 0.50 -7.88 -4.01
CA ALA A 121 -0.41 -8.99 -4.25
C ALA A 121 -1.36 -8.71 -5.42
N THR A 122 -1.87 -7.48 -5.53
CA THR A 122 -2.73 -7.06 -6.64
C THR A 122 -1.97 -7.12 -7.97
N ALA A 123 -0.77 -6.54 -8.05
CA ALA A 123 0.06 -6.57 -9.25
C ALA A 123 0.41 -8.01 -9.67
N ALA A 124 0.83 -8.88 -8.74
CA ALA A 124 1.14 -10.28 -9.01
C ALA A 124 -0.07 -11.04 -9.56
N THR A 125 -1.21 -10.89 -8.90
CA THR A 125 -2.45 -11.58 -9.25
C THR A 125 -2.95 -11.17 -10.63
N PHE A 126 -3.02 -9.86 -10.91
CA PHE A 126 -3.50 -9.39 -12.21
C PHE A 126 -2.50 -9.59 -13.34
N SER A 127 -1.21 -9.76 -13.04
CA SER A 127 -0.23 -10.23 -14.02
C SER A 127 -0.55 -11.63 -14.53
N SER A 128 -1.10 -12.49 -13.69
CA SER A 128 -1.51 -13.85 -14.09
C SER A 128 -2.92 -13.93 -14.70
N VAL A 129 -3.79 -12.97 -14.39
CA VAL A 129 -5.21 -12.98 -14.81
C VAL A 129 -5.46 -12.10 -16.03
N ALA A 130 -5.01 -10.85 -16.00
CA ALA A 130 -5.34 -9.86 -17.02
C ALA A 130 -4.33 -9.83 -18.19
N TYR A 131 -3.03 -10.04 -17.90
CA TYR A 131 -2.00 -9.96 -18.93
C TYR A 131 -2.20 -10.99 -20.06
N PRO A 132 -2.43 -12.29 -19.80
CA PRO A 132 -2.64 -13.27 -20.88
C PRO A 132 -3.85 -12.92 -21.75
N GLU A 133 -4.93 -12.42 -21.14
CA GLU A 133 -6.14 -12.05 -21.85
C GLU A 133 -5.91 -10.81 -22.73
N MET A 134 -5.23 -9.77 -22.23
CA MET A 134 -4.85 -8.63 -23.06
C MET A 134 -3.95 -9.01 -24.24
N ARG A 135 -3.00 -9.96 -24.01
CA ARG A 135 -2.12 -10.46 -25.06
C ARG A 135 -2.89 -11.22 -26.14
N ARG A 136 -3.87 -12.04 -25.73
CA ARG A 136 -4.76 -12.76 -26.65
C ARG A 136 -5.51 -11.82 -27.60
N PHE A 137 -5.91 -10.65 -27.12
CA PHE A 137 -6.57 -9.62 -27.92
C PHE A 137 -5.61 -8.63 -28.64
N GLY A 138 -4.30 -8.89 -28.61
CA GLY A 138 -3.32 -8.11 -29.36
C GLY A 138 -2.91 -6.79 -28.70
N TYR A 139 -3.19 -6.59 -27.40
CA TYR A 139 -2.72 -5.40 -26.67
C TYR A 139 -1.19 -5.38 -26.58
N PRO A 140 -0.53 -4.21 -26.71
CA PRO A 140 0.92 -4.08 -26.54
C PRO A 140 1.36 -4.53 -25.15
N GLN A 141 2.50 -5.21 -25.07
CA GLN A 141 3.07 -5.66 -23.81
C GLN A 141 3.29 -4.50 -22.81
N SER A 142 3.78 -3.36 -23.32
CA SER A 142 4.02 -2.17 -22.49
C SER A 142 2.71 -1.67 -21.85
N PHE A 143 1.64 -1.52 -22.64
CA PHE A 143 0.36 -1.08 -22.10
C PHE A 143 -0.18 -2.10 -21.07
N SER A 144 -0.18 -3.39 -21.43
CA SER A 144 -0.74 -4.44 -20.56
C SER A 144 -0.04 -4.50 -19.21
N THR A 145 1.29 -4.43 -19.20
CA THR A 145 2.06 -4.43 -17.95
C THR A 145 1.97 -3.10 -17.20
N GLY A 146 1.92 -1.97 -17.93
CA GLY A 146 1.79 -0.64 -17.35
C GLY A 146 0.46 -0.44 -16.60
N VAL A 147 -0.67 -0.86 -17.20
CA VAL A 147 -1.98 -0.75 -16.55
C VAL A 147 -2.10 -1.68 -15.34
N ILE A 148 -1.46 -2.86 -15.35
CA ILE A 148 -1.41 -3.76 -14.20
C ILE A 148 -0.55 -3.17 -13.09
N ALA A 149 0.60 -2.57 -13.41
CA ALA A 149 1.46 -1.89 -12.44
C ALA A 149 0.71 -0.76 -11.72
N ALA A 150 0.05 0.10 -12.49
CA ALA A 150 -0.77 1.20 -11.98
C ALA A 150 -1.98 0.69 -11.19
N GLY A 151 -2.72 -0.31 -11.71
CA GLY A 151 -3.84 -0.94 -11.01
C GLY A 151 -3.41 -1.58 -9.69
N GLY A 152 -2.17 -2.10 -9.61
CA GLY A 152 -1.58 -2.63 -8.39
C GLY A 152 -1.50 -1.59 -7.28
N THR A 153 -1.14 -0.33 -7.59
CA THR A 153 -0.99 0.73 -6.58
C THR A 153 -2.30 1.03 -5.83
N LEU A 154 -3.45 0.74 -6.40
CA LEU A 154 -4.73 0.89 -5.71
C LEU A 154 -4.82 0.06 -4.42
N GLY A 155 -4.00 -1.01 -4.30
CA GLY A 155 -4.01 -1.92 -3.15
C GLY A 155 -3.54 -1.33 -1.83
N ALA A 156 -2.78 -0.23 -1.83
CA ALA A 156 -2.42 0.43 -0.58
C ALA A 156 -3.27 1.67 -0.29
N MET A 157 -4.04 2.16 -1.28
CA MET A 157 -4.88 3.34 -1.08
C MET A 157 -6.31 2.97 -0.68
N LEU A 158 -6.91 1.97 -1.36
CA LEU A 158 -8.29 1.56 -1.05
C LEU A 158 -8.33 0.74 0.23
N PRO A 159 -9.24 1.08 1.19
CA PRO A 159 -9.36 0.33 2.43
C PRO A 159 -10.02 -1.06 2.20
N PRO A 160 -9.66 -2.04 3.07
CA PRO A 160 -8.69 -1.94 4.15
C PRO A 160 -7.25 -1.98 3.65
N SER A 161 -6.48 -0.94 3.93
CA SER A 161 -5.08 -0.84 3.54
C SER A 161 -4.16 -1.13 4.72
N THR A 162 -3.29 -2.12 4.58
CA THR A 162 -2.29 -2.44 5.61
C THR A 162 -1.28 -1.33 5.81
N VAL A 163 -0.98 -0.57 4.75
CA VAL A 163 -0.04 0.56 4.77
C VAL A 163 -0.63 1.73 5.54
N LEU A 164 -1.90 2.09 5.29
CA LEU A 164 -2.62 3.11 6.05
C LEU A 164 -2.79 2.71 7.52
N ALA A 165 -3.07 1.42 7.81
CA ALA A 165 -3.17 0.93 9.18
C ALA A 165 -1.85 1.09 9.94
N VAL A 166 -0.72 0.74 9.33
CA VAL A 166 0.61 0.92 9.92
C VAL A 166 0.93 2.40 10.16
N TYR A 167 0.63 3.26 9.19
CA TYR A 167 0.78 4.71 9.39
C TYR A 167 -0.07 5.20 10.58
N ALA A 168 -1.34 4.78 10.67
CA ALA A 168 -2.22 5.13 11.79
C ALA A 168 -1.63 4.76 13.14
N ILE A 169 -1.12 3.54 13.25
CA ILE A 169 -0.51 3.01 14.47
C ILE A 169 0.73 3.81 14.87
N LEU A 170 1.63 4.08 13.90
CA LEU A 170 2.87 4.83 14.16
C LEU A 170 2.62 6.28 14.57
N THR A 171 1.55 6.89 14.07
CA THR A 171 1.18 8.28 14.32
C THR A 171 0.10 8.44 15.40
N GLN A 172 -0.37 7.31 15.97
CA GLN A 172 -1.48 7.28 16.94
C GLN A 172 -2.76 7.95 16.42
N GLN A 173 -3.01 7.83 15.11
CA GLN A 173 -4.23 8.28 14.47
C GLN A 173 -5.28 7.16 14.42
N ASP A 174 -6.54 7.56 14.28
CA ASP A 174 -7.64 6.61 14.12
C ASP A 174 -7.54 5.87 12.78
N ILE A 175 -7.47 4.51 12.84
CA ILE A 175 -7.35 3.64 11.67
C ILE A 175 -8.59 3.75 10.79
N GLY A 176 -9.79 3.81 11.40
CA GLY A 176 -11.05 3.94 10.68
C GLY A 176 -11.11 5.24 9.88
N LYS A 177 -10.72 6.36 10.50
CA LYS A 177 -10.64 7.67 9.82
C LYS A 177 -9.65 7.64 8.67
N LEU A 178 -8.49 7.00 8.83
CA LEU A 178 -7.51 6.84 7.73
C LEU A 178 -8.02 5.95 6.60
N PHE A 179 -8.73 4.88 6.92
CA PHE A 179 -9.38 4.05 5.90
C PHE A 179 -10.40 4.85 5.11
N MET A 180 -11.24 5.62 5.78
CA MET A 180 -12.22 6.47 5.10
C MET A 180 -11.55 7.57 4.26
N ALA A 181 -10.42 8.13 4.74
CA ALA A 181 -9.64 9.11 4.00
C ALA A 181 -9.06 8.56 2.68
N GLY A 182 -8.80 7.26 2.60
CA GLY A 182 -8.28 6.58 1.41
C GLY A 182 -9.32 6.33 0.32
N ILE A 183 -10.64 6.28 0.65
CA ILE A 183 -11.70 5.89 -0.30
C ILE A 183 -11.80 6.88 -1.46
N VAL A 184 -12.02 8.16 -1.19
CA VAL A 184 -12.24 9.16 -2.26
C VAL A 184 -10.99 9.35 -3.11
N PRO A 185 -9.76 9.47 -2.54
CA PRO A 185 -8.51 9.48 -3.32
C PRO A 185 -8.28 8.20 -4.13
N GLY A 186 -8.65 7.03 -3.61
CA GLY A 186 -8.55 5.76 -4.33
C GLY A 186 -9.52 5.68 -5.52
N LEU A 187 -10.75 6.11 -5.34
CA LEU A 187 -11.73 6.21 -6.43
C LEU A 187 -11.32 7.25 -7.48
N LEU A 188 -10.74 8.37 -7.05
CA LEU A 188 -10.15 9.37 -7.96
C LEU A 188 -9.02 8.77 -8.79
N ALA A 189 -8.16 7.93 -8.18
CA ALA A 189 -7.12 7.20 -8.91
C ALA A 189 -7.70 6.32 -10.01
N MET A 190 -8.71 5.51 -9.67
CA MET A 190 -9.38 4.64 -10.65
C MET A 190 -9.97 5.46 -11.79
N LEU A 191 -10.65 6.56 -11.49
CA LEU A 191 -11.23 7.44 -12.50
C LEU A 191 -10.15 8.03 -13.42
N LEU A 192 -9.07 8.55 -12.84
CA LEU A 192 -7.98 9.15 -13.61
C LEU A 192 -7.24 8.11 -14.46
N TYR A 193 -7.06 6.88 -13.99
CA TYR A 193 -6.49 5.79 -14.79
C TYR A 193 -7.41 5.42 -15.97
N VAL A 194 -8.73 5.39 -15.77
CA VAL A 194 -9.69 5.19 -16.86
C VAL A 194 -9.60 6.32 -17.88
N VAL A 195 -9.53 7.58 -17.41
CA VAL A 195 -9.33 8.75 -18.30
C VAL A 195 -8.02 8.63 -19.08
N THR A 196 -6.94 8.23 -18.44
CA THR A 196 -5.64 8.00 -19.08
C THR A 196 -5.75 6.94 -20.20
N ILE A 197 -6.44 5.83 -19.94
CA ILE A 197 -6.68 4.80 -20.95
C ILE A 197 -7.50 5.37 -22.12
N MET A 198 -8.55 6.17 -21.85
CA MET A 198 -9.37 6.80 -22.90
C MET A 198 -8.55 7.78 -23.74
N ILE A 199 -7.63 8.54 -23.12
CA ILE A 199 -6.69 9.42 -23.84
C ILE A 199 -5.78 8.59 -24.75
N ILE A 200 -5.21 7.48 -24.25
CA ILE A 200 -4.36 6.58 -25.06
C ILE A 200 -5.13 6.01 -26.25
N VAL A 201 -6.40 5.60 -26.05
CA VAL A 201 -7.28 5.12 -27.13
C VAL A 201 -7.49 6.20 -28.20
N ARG A 202 -7.64 7.47 -27.80
CA ARG A 202 -7.82 8.58 -28.75
C ARG A 202 -6.56 8.91 -29.54
N VAL A 203 -5.41 8.89 -28.87
CA VAL A 203 -4.11 9.24 -29.48
C VAL A 203 -3.57 8.09 -30.34
N ARG A 204 -3.80 6.84 -29.94
CA ARG A 204 -3.33 5.63 -30.63
C ARG A 204 -4.44 4.58 -30.73
N PRO A 205 -5.44 4.77 -31.57
CA PRO A 205 -6.62 3.92 -31.64
C PRO A 205 -6.32 2.46 -32.03
N ASP A 206 -5.21 2.24 -32.75
CA ASP A 206 -4.81 0.91 -33.20
C ASP A 206 -4.07 0.09 -32.12
N TRP A 207 -3.64 0.73 -31.04
CA TRP A 207 -2.94 0.06 -29.96
C TRP A 207 -3.86 -0.79 -29.06
N LEU A 208 -5.10 -0.34 -28.93
CA LEU A 208 -6.04 -0.91 -27.97
C LEU A 208 -7.29 -1.42 -28.70
N PRO A 209 -7.22 -2.65 -29.26
CA PRO A 209 -8.33 -3.23 -30.00
C PRO A 209 -9.57 -3.44 -29.12
N LYS A 210 -10.71 -3.64 -29.79
CA LYS A 210 -11.95 -4.03 -29.12
C LYS A 210 -11.87 -5.48 -28.71
N GLY A 211 -12.41 -5.81 -27.54
CA GLY A 211 -12.63 -7.17 -27.11
C GLY A 211 -13.96 -7.74 -27.63
N GLU A 212 -14.32 -8.90 -27.14
CA GLU A 212 -15.58 -9.57 -27.49
C GLU A 212 -16.78 -8.90 -26.83
N GLN A 213 -17.86 -8.75 -27.57
CA GLN A 213 -19.12 -8.30 -26.99
C GLN A 213 -19.84 -9.49 -26.35
N LYS A 214 -19.99 -9.44 -25.01
CA LYS A 214 -20.71 -10.46 -24.26
C LYS A 214 -22.22 -10.19 -24.25
N SER A 215 -22.99 -11.27 -24.27
CA SER A 215 -24.44 -11.23 -24.16
C SER A 215 -24.88 -10.69 -22.80
N TRP A 216 -26.11 -10.15 -22.71
CA TRP A 216 -26.67 -9.70 -21.41
C TRP A 216 -26.71 -10.81 -20.37
N GLY A 217 -26.99 -12.05 -20.79
CA GLY A 217 -26.97 -13.23 -19.90
C GLY A 217 -25.59 -13.50 -19.29
N GLU A 218 -24.52 -13.34 -20.08
CA GLU A 218 -23.14 -13.47 -19.58
C GLU A 218 -22.76 -12.31 -18.64
N ARG A 219 -23.22 -11.08 -18.92
CA ARG A 219 -22.98 -9.92 -18.05
C ARG A 219 -23.60 -10.10 -16.67
N PHE A 220 -24.89 -10.51 -16.63
CA PHE A 220 -25.57 -10.79 -15.36
C PHE A 220 -24.98 -11.98 -14.61
N ARG A 221 -24.51 -13.02 -15.33
CA ARG A 221 -23.83 -14.15 -14.72
C ARG A 221 -22.51 -13.71 -14.09
N GLY A 222 -21.71 -12.88 -14.80
CA GLY A 222 -20.49 -12.30 -14.25
C GLY A 222 -20.75 -11.45 -12.98
N LEU A 223 -21.82 -10.66 -12.96
CA LEU A 223 -22.22 -9.89 -11.77
C LEU A 223 -22.63 -10.81 -10.61
N LYS A 224 -23.31 -11.91 -10.93
CA LYS A 224 -23.68 -12.93 -9.93
C LYS A 224 -22.44 -13.62 -9.32
N ASP A 225 -21.34 -13.73 -10.05
CA ASP A 225 -20.12 -14.34 -9.53
C ASP A 225 -19.41 -13.47 -8.50
N VAL A 226 -19.50 -12.14 -8.62
CA VAL A 226 -18.82 -11.17 -7.73
C VAL A 226 -19.68 -10.68 -6.55
N TRP A 227 -20.92 -11.18 -6.39
CA TRP A 227 -21.77 -10.72 -5.28
C TRP A 227 -21.13 -10.94 -3.90
N ALA A 228 -20.50 -12.10 -3.70
CA ALA A 228 -19.95 -12.49 -2.41
C ALA A 228 -18.78 -11.58 -1.95
N PRO A 229 -17.73 -11.32 -2.76
CA PRO A 229 -16.69 -10.37 -2.37
C PRO A 229 -17.20 -8.94 -2.22
N LEU A 230 -18.16 -8.50 -3.05
CA LEU A 230 -18.76 -7.17 -2.91
C LEU A 230 -19.57 -7.03 -1.62
N THR A 231 -20.38 -8.03 -1.29
CA THR A 231 -21.16 -8.05 -0.04
C THR A 231 -20.24 -8.06 1.18
N LEU A 232 -19.15 -8.84 1.14
CA LEU A 232 -18.16 -8.87 2.21
C LEU A 232 -17.53 -7.50 2.40
N PHE A 233 -17.10 -6.87 1.32
CA PHE A 233 -16.52 -5.52 1.36
C PHE A 233 -17.50 -4.50 1.95
N MET A 234 -18.72 -4.46 1.42
CA MET A 234 -19.76 -3.54 1.89
C MET A 234 -20.11 -3.76 3.36
N PHE A 235 -20.13 -5.01 3.82
CA PHE A 235 -20.41 -5.34 5.21
C PHE A 235 -19.27 -4.90 6.14
N VAL A 236 -18.01 -5.16 5.77
CA VAL A 236 -16.84 -4.79 6.57
C VAL A 236 -16.68 -3.27 6.63
N ILE A 237 -16.67 -2.61 5.47
CA ILE A 237 -16.45 -1.15 5.39
C ILE A 237 -17.68 -0.40 5.88
N GLY A 238 -18.89 -0.87 5.55
CA GLY A 238 -20.14 -0.27 6.04
C GLY A 238 -20.27 -0.39 7.57
N GLY A 239 -19.90 -1.54 8.14
CA GLY A 239 -19.89 -1.74 9.58
C GLY A 239 -18.84 -0.88 10.31
N LEU A 240 -17.66 -0.69 9.70
CA LEU A 240 -16.63 0.20 10.21
C LEU A 240 -17.11 1.68 10.16
N TYR A 241 -17.65 2.12 9.03
CA TYR A 241 -18.17 3.48 8.87
C TYR A 241 -19.35 3.78 9.77
N GLY A 242 -20.24 2.80 9.93
CA GLY A 242 -21.41 2.93 10.81
C GLY A 242 -21.10 2.80 12.31
N GLY A 243 -19.81 2.58 12.67
CA GLY A 243 -19.39 2.42 14.07
C GLY A 243 -19.82 1.10 14.73
N PHE A 244 -20.30 0.10 13.94
CA PHE A 244 -20.67 -1.22 14.45
C PHE A 244 -19.46 -2.07 14.79
N PHE A 245 -18.32 -1.83 14.15
CA PHE A 245 -17.07 -2.55 14.33
C PHE A 245 -15.92 -1.60 14.58
N THR A 246 -15.04 -1.95 15.51
CA THR A 246 -13.68 -1.42 15.56
C THR A 246 -12.88 -1.91 14.36
N PRO A 247 -11.77 -1.26 13.96
CA PRO A 247 -10.93 -1.73 12.85
C PRO A 247 -10.46 -3.18 13.01
N THR A 248 -10.12 -3.60 14.23
CA THR A 248 -9.68 -4.98 14.52
C THR A 248 -10.82 -5.99 14.39
N GLU A 249 -12.01 -5.65 14.90
CA GLU A 249 -13.22 -6.47 14.74
C GLU A 249 -13.62 -6.58 13.27
N ALA A 250 -13.59 -5.47 12.52
CA ALA A 250 -13.84 -5.44 11.09
C ALA A 250 -12.89 -6.38 10.33
N GLY A 251 -11.60 -6.42 10.70
CA GLY A 251 -10.64 -7.37 10.17
C GLY A 251 -10.99 -8.82 10.49
N GLY A 252 -11.38 -9.13 11.74
CA GLY A 252 -11.81 -10.46 12.18
C GLY A 252 -13.08 -10.94 11.46
N VAL A 253 -14.09 -10.07 11.37
CA VAL A 253 -15.32 -10.33 10.62
C VAL A 253 -15.02 -10.54 9.14
N GLY A 254 -14.14 -9.71 8.56
CA GLY A 254 -13.70 -9.83 7.17
C GLY A 254 -12.99 -11.15 6.89
N ALA A 255 -12.05 -11.55 7.74
CA ALA A 255 -11.32 -12.81 7.62
C ALA A 255 -12.25 -14.02 7.74
N SER A 256 -13.14 -14.02 8.75
CA SER A 256 -14.11 -15.08 8.96
C SER A 256 -15.12 -15.16 7.81
N GLY A 257 -15.60 -14.01 7.32
CA GLY A 257 -16.50 -13.92 6.17
C GLY A 257 -15.85 -14.43 4.88
N ALA A 258 -14.60 -14.03 4.62
CA ALA A 258 -13.83 -14.51 3.45
C ALA A 258 -13.63 -16.03 3.48
N PHE A 259 -13.29 -16.59 4.66
CA PHE A 259 -13.17 -18.02 4.88
C PHE A 259 -14.49 -18.75 4.61
N LEU A 260 -15.57 -18.33 5.28
CA LEU A 260 -16.90 -18.94 5.14
C LEU A 260 -17.40 -18.88 3.68
N LEU A 261 -17.31 -17.72 3.04
CA LEU A 261 -17.73 -17.57 1.65
C LEU A 261 -16.87 -18.43 0.70
N GLY A 262 -15.58 -18.53 0.95
CA GLY A 262 -14.67 -19.39 0.17
C GLY A 262 -15.02 -20.87 0.28
N VAL A 263 -15.29 -21.34 1.50
CA VAL A 263 -15.69 -22.74 1.76
C VAL A 263 -17.08 -23.05 1.21
N LEU A 264 -18.09 -22.20 1.51
CA LEU A 264 -19.48 -22.41 1.04
C LEU A 264 -19.60 -22.42 -0.49
N ARG A 265 -18.75 -21.65 -1.17
CA ARG A 265 -18.70 -21.61 -2.64
C ARG A 265 -17.85 -22.73 -3.24
N GLY A 266 -17.25 -23.61 -2.44
CA GLY A 266 -16.35 -24.67 -2.89
C GLY A 266 -15.07 -24.16 -3.56
N LYS A 267 -14.67 -22.92 -3.27
CA LYS A 267 -13.48 -22.26 -3.83
C LYS A 267 -12.24 -22.36 -2.94
N LEU A 268 -12.43 -22.80 -1.70
CA LEU A 268 -11.37 -22.91 -0.71
C LEU A 268 -11.30 -24.38 -0.22
N ASP A 269 -10.33 -25.10 -0.72
CA ASP A 269 -10.01 -26.47 -0.27
C ASP A 269 -8.98 -26.47 0.86
N LYS A 270 -8.64 -27.65 1.39
CA LYS A 270 -7.65 -27.80 2.48
C LYS A 270 -6.28 -27.24 2.11
N ALA A 271 -5.87 -27.38 0.84
CA ALA A 271 -4.59 -26.86 0.35
C ALA A 271 -4.60 -25.33 0.32
N GLY A 272 -5.67 -24.75 -0.21
CA GLY A 272 -5.90 -23.29 -0.23
C GLY A 272 -6.00 -22.68 1.17
N ILE A 273 -6.66 -23.35 2.12
CA ILE A 273 -6.68 -22.91 3.52
C ILE A 273 -5.27 -22.87 4.09
N ARG A 274 -4.50 -23.93 3.90
CA ARG A 274 -3.11 -23.99 4.37
C ARG A 274 -2.24 -22.90 3.73
N GLU A 275 -2.38 -22.69 2.43
CA GLU A 275 -1.64 -21.66 1.69
C GLU A 275 -1.98 -20.27 2.22
N ALA A 276 -3.26 -19.94 2.40
CA ALA A 276 -3.72 -18.66 2.93
C ALA A 276 -3.18 -18.41 4.34
N LEU A 277 -3.28 -19.40 5.24
CA LEU A 277 -2.79 -19.30 6.60
C LEU A 277 -1.27 -19.09 6.64
N LEU A 278 -0.50 -19.87 5.87
CA LEU A 278 0.96 -19.73 5.81
C LEU A 278 1.37 -18.39 5.24
N SER A 279 0.70 -17.93 4.18
CA SER A 279 0.95 -16.63 3.55
C SER A 279 0.68 -15.48 4.53
N ALA A 280 -0.50 -15.47 5.17
CA ALA A 280 -0.88 -14.44 6.14
C ALA A 280 0.07 -14.43 7.34
N THR A 281 0.41 -15.59 7.89
CA THR A 281 1.34 -15.70 9.04
C THR A 281 2.74 -15.18 8.69
N ARG A 282 3.29 -15.58 7.53
CA ARG A 282 4.61 -15.11 7.09
C ARG A 282 4.64 -13.59 6.91
N THR A 283 3.62 -13.04 6.26
CA THR A 283 3.54 -11.60 6.02
C THR A 283 3.33 -10.83 7.32
N ALA A 284 2.44 -11.29 8.20
CA ALA A 284 2.23 -10.69 9.51
C ALA A 284 3.52 -10.72 10.35
N ALA A 285 4.21 -11.86 10.43
CA ALA A 285 5.47 -11.97 11.16
C ALA A 285 6.54 -11.01 10.64
N ALA A 286 6.65 -10.86 9.32
CA ALA A 286 7.56 -9.90 8.71
C ALA A 286 7.21 -8.46 9.12
N VAL A 287 5.94 -8.08 9.06
CA VAL A 287 5.48 -6.72 9.46
C VAL A 287 5.73 -6.48 10.95
N PHE A 288 5.40 -7.42 11.82
CA PHE A 288 5.66 -7.29 13.26
C PHE A 288 7.17 -7.16 13.57
N THR A 289 8.02 -7.91 12.85
CA THR A 289 9.47 -7.77 12.97
C THR A 289 9.94 -6.35 12.61
N VAL A 290 9.38 -5.78 11.51
CA VAL A 290 9.71 -4.41 11.11
C VAL A 290 9.17 -3.40 12.12
N LEU A 291 7.94 -3.57 12.63
CA LEU A 291 7.35 -2.68 13.62
C LEU A 291 8.15 -2.67 14.96
N ILE A 292 8.53 -3.84 15.46
CA ILE A 292 9.34 -3.91 16.70
C ILE A 292 10.69 -3.23 16.47
N GLY A 293 11.34 -3.50 15.33
CA GLY A 293 12.61 -2.84 14.98
C GLY A 293 12.48 -1.33 14.90
N ALA A 294 11.38 -0.84 14.28
CA ALA A 294 11.10 0.58 14.17
C ALA A 294 10.83 1.28 15.50
N LEU A 295 10.10 0.63 16.40
CA LEU A 295 9.87 1.16 17.75
C LEU A 295 11.18 1.29 18.51
N LEU A 296 12.03 0.26 18.48
CA LEU A 296 13.35 0.30 19.09
C LEU A 296 14.24 1.40 18.50
N PHE A 297 14.21 1.56 17.17
CA PHE A 297 14.90 2.65 16.49
C PHE A 297 14.30 4.02 16.83
N GLY A 298 12.98 4.12 16.96
CA GLY A 298 12.29 5.34 17.39
C GLY A 298 12.73 5.84 18.77
N TYR A 299 12.96 4.95 19.73
CA TYR A 299 13.52 5.34 21.04
C TYR A 299 14.95 5.88 20.91
N PHE A 300 15.77 5.27 20.03
CA PHE A 300 17.10 5.80 19.72
C PHE A 300 17.03 7.18 19.10
N LEU A 301 16.13 7.40 18.14
CA LEU A 301 15.91 8.71 17.51
C LEU A 301 15.45 9.75 18.52
N THR A 302 14.61 9.35 19.48
CA THR A 302 14.09 10.26 20.50
C THR A 302 15.21 10.70 21.47
N ILE A 303 16.05 9.77 21.93
CA ILE A 303 17.14 10.10 22.87
C ILE A 303 18.24 10.94 22.20
N THR A 304 18.43 10.80 20.89
CA THR A 304 19.37 11.60 20.09
C THR A 304 18.77 12.91 19.57
N GLN A 305 17.47 13.15 19.79
CA GLN A 305 16.72 14.34 19.36
C GLN A 305 16.75 14.58 17.83
N VAL A 306 16.95 13.54 17.03
CA VAL A 306 17.02 13.65 15.56
C VAL A 306 15.76 14.29 14.96
N PRO A 307 14.51 13.92 15.35
CA PRO A 307 13.33 14.53 14.76
C PRO A 307 13.24 16.04 15.01
N GLN A 308 13.61 16.50 16.21
CA GLN A 308 13.60 17.92 16.59
C GLN A 308 14.61 18.72 15.77
N LYS A 309 15.85 18.23 15.70
CA LYS A 309 16.93 18.87 14.93
C LYS A 309 16.65 18.91 13.44
N LEU A 310 16.10 17.83 12.89
CA LEU A 310 15.67 17.81 11.49
C LEU A 310 14.59 18.85 11.23
N THR A 311 13.63 18.99 12.16
CA THR A 311 12.57 19.97 12.02
C THR A 311 13.13 21.39 12.04
N GLU A 312 14.00 21.72 13.00
CA GLU A 312 14.66 23.04 13.08
C GLU A 312 15.46 23.34 11.81
N MET A 313 16.21 22.35 11.29
CA MET A 313 16.96 22.49 10.07
C MET A 313 16.05 22.76 8.86
N LEU A 314 14.96 22.00 8.69
CA LEU A 314 14.04 22.16 7.57
C LEU A 314 13.26 23.49 7.64
N MET A 315 12.86 23.91 8.84
CA MET A 315 12.21 25.20 9.04
C MET A 315 13.17 26.37 8.83
N GLY A 316 14.45 26.19 9.17
CA GLY A 316 15.52 27.20 8.97
C GLY A 316 15.87 27.45 7.49
N LEU A 317 15.46 26.58 6.56
CA LEU A 317 15.71 26.76 5.11
C LEU A 317 14.91 27.91 4.48
N GLY A 318 13.88 28.44 5.14
CA GLY A 318 13.09 29.58 4.64
C GLY A 318 12.24 29.29 3.40
N VAL A 319 12.08 28.00 3.00
CA VAL A 319 11.34 27.60 1.79
C VAL A 319 9.81 27.51 1.98
N GLY A 320 9.32 27.86 3.16
CA GLY A 320 7.90 27.75 3.51
C GLY A 320 7.39 26.32 3.64
N ARG A 321 6.20 26.15 4.23
CA ARG A 321 5.65 24.81 4.57
C ARG A 321 5.46 23.88 3.37
N TYR A 322 5.02 24.40 2.23
CA TYR A 322 4.84 23.61 1.02
C TYR A 322 6.18 23.23 0.33
N GLY A 323 7.22 24.08 0.50
CA GLY A 323 8.57 23.73 0.03
C GLY A 323 9.16 22.56 0.81
N VAL A 324 8.99 22.55 2.15
CA VAL A 324 9.40 21.42 2.99
C VAL A 324 8.60 20.16 2.61
N LEU A 325 7.28 20.29 2.43
CA LEU A 325 6.45 19.17 1.97
C LEU A 325 6.95 18.59 0.63
N ALA A 326 7.26 19.45 -0.34
CA ALA A 326 7.77 19.01 -1.65
C ALA A 326 9.11 18.25 -1.50
N MET A 327 10.03 18.73 -0.65
CA MET A 327 11.28 18.01 -0.38
C MET A 327 11.03 16.64 0.24
N ILE A 328 10.09 16.54 1.18
CA ILE A 328 9.68 15.28 1.78
C ILE A 328 9.11 14.34 0.70
N MET A 329 8.23 14.83 -0.19
CA MET A 329 7.65 14.02 -1.27
C MET A 329 8.73 13.52 -2.24
N VAL A 330 9.69 14.36 -2.61
CA VAL A 330 10.83 13.95 -3.46
C VAL A 330 11.66 12.86 -2.75
N MET A 331 11.93 13.01 -1.46
CA MET A 331 12.61 11.98 -0.67
C MET A 331 11.85 10.65 -0.72
N TYR A 332 10.51 10.66 -0.54
CA TYR A 332 9.69 9.45 -0.62
C TYR A 332 9.65 8.83 -2.01
N LEU A 333 9.67 9.63 -3.07
CA LEU A 333 9.77 9.12 -4.44
C LEU A 333 11.10 8.39 -4.67
N VAL A 334 12.20 8.94 -4.18
CA VAL A 334 13.54 8.31 -4.28
C VAL A 334 13.60 7.03 -3.44
N LEU A 335 13.15 7.08 -2.19
CA LEU A 335 13.14 5.90 -1.31
C LEU A 335 12.20 4.81 -1.83
N GLY A 336 11.04 5.17 -2.37
CA GLY A 336 10.05 4.25 -2.93
C GLY A 336 10.57 3.46 -4.13
N CYS A 337 11.58 3.98 -4.83
CA CYS A 337 12.27 3.22 -5.86
C CYS A 337 13.14 2.08 -5.28
N LEU A 338 13.54 2.16 -4.02
CA LEU A 338 14.55 1.27 -3.41
C LEU A 338 13.96 0.31 -2.38
N MET A 339 12.87 0.69 -1.74
CA MET A 339 12.28 -0.01 -0.59
C MET A 339 10.81 -0.35 -0.85
N ASP A 340 10.31 -1.37 -0.17
CA ASP A 340 8.87 -1.63 -0.14
C ASP A 340 8.11 -0.59 0.71
N ALA A 341 6.80 -0.48 0.45
CA ALA A 341 5.94 0.54 1.07
C ALA A 341 5.94 0.46 2.60
N MET A 342 5.88 -0.75 3.17
CA MET A 342 5.84 -0.95 4.61
C MET A 342 7.14 -0.54 5.28
N ALA A 343 8.27 -1.03 4.77
CA ALA A 343 9.59 -0.71 5.31
C ALA A 343 9.85 0.80 5.25
N MET A 344 9.46 1.46 4.17
CA MET A 344 9.64 2.89 3.99
C MET A 344 8.82 3.69 5.00
N ILE A 345 7.53 3.42 5.14
CA ILE A 345 6.67 4.13 6.09
C ILE A 345 7.15 3.91 7.52
N ILE A 346 7.47 2.68 7.89
CA ILE A 346 7.89 2.35 9.25
C ILE A 346 9.22 3.02 9.61
N LEU A 347 10.15 3.11 8.66
CA LEU A 347 11.44 3.77 8.87
C LEU A 347 11.30 5.29 8.99
N THR A 348 10.49 5.91 8.16
CA THR A 348 10.54 7.37 7.96
C THR A 348 9.48 8.13 8.73
N VAL A 349 8.29 7.55 8.94
CA VAL A 349 7.18 8.25 9.62
C VAL A 349 7.56 8.73 11.01
N PRO A 350 8.26 7.97 11.88
CA PRO A 350 8.65 8.48 13.19
C PRO A 350 9.53 9.73 13.15
N ILE A 351 10.26 9.93 12.03
CA ILE A 351 11.15 11.08 11.84
C ILE A 351 10.40 12.26 11.23
N ILE A 352 9.56 11.99 10.22
CA ILE A 352 8.92 13.03 9.39
C ILE A 352 7.61 13.53 10.01
N TYR A 353 6.89 12.68 10.75
CA TYR A 353 5.60 13.04 11.34
C TYR A 353 5.66 14.26 12.27
N PRO A 354 6.65 14.40 13.19
CA PRO A 354 6.79 15.60 13.99
C PRO A 354 6.97 16.87 13.15
N VAL A 355 7.71 16.79 12.04
CA VAL A 355 7.90 17.92 11.10
C VAL A 355 6.56 18.35 10.51
N ILE A 356 5.75 17.40 10.06
CA ILE A 356 4.45 17.64 9.43
C ILE A 356 3.47 18.30 10.41
N VAL A 357 3.44 17.83 11.65
CA VAL A 357 2.59 18.42 12.70
C VAL A 357 3.01 19.86 13.02
N GLN A 358 4.32 20.14 13.12
CA GLN A 358 4.81 21.49 13.36
C GLN A 358 4.56 22.45 12.18
N LEU A 359 4.53 21.93 10.95
CA LEU A 359 4.15 22.70 9.75
C LEU A 359 2.64 22.98 9.68
N GLY A 360 1.84 22.44 10.60
CA GLY A 360 0.40 22.66 10.68
C GLY A 360 -0.39 21.91 9.61
N PHE A 361 0.12 20.80 9.09
CA PHE A 361 -0.62 19.91 8.21
C PHE A 361 -1.47 18.91 9.00
N ASP A 362 -2.63 18.58 8.46
CA ASP A 362 -3.50 17.54 9.04
C ASP A 362 -2.85 16.16 8.94
N PRO A 363 -2.74 15.40 10.06
CA PRO A 363 -2.11 14.09 10.09
C PRO A 363 -2.79 13.03 9.22
N ILE A 364 -4.13 13.05 9.13
CA ILE A 364 -4.90 12.08 8.33
C ILE A 364 -4.69 12.37 6.85
N TRP A 365 -4.76 13.63 6.46
CA TRP A 365 -4.46 14.06 5.10
C TRP A 365 -3.03 13.68 4.69
N PHE A 366 -2.05 13.94 5.57
CA PHE A 366 -0.66 13.56 5.29
C PHE A 366 -0.48 12.05 5.14
N GLY A 367 -1.21 11.24 5.92
CA GLY A 367 -1.23 9.78 5.76
C GLY A 367 -1.65 9.35 4.36
N VAL A 368 -2.65 10.00 3.77
CA VAL A 368 -3.06 9.74 2.39
C VAL A 368 -2.00 10.18 1.39
N ILE A 369 -1.42 11.37 1.57
CA ILE A 369 -0.38 11.92 0.68
C ILE A 369 0.88 11.04 0.68
N ILE A 370 1.33 10.62 1.86
CA ILE A 370 2.54 9.80 1.98
C ILE A 370 2.32 8.42 1.34
N VAL A 371 1.20 7.75 1.63
CA VAL A 371 0.91 6.44 1.06
C VAL A 371 0.83 6.53 -0.46
N MET A 372 0.18 7.54 -1.00
CA MET A 372 0.11 7.78 -2.44
C MET A 372 1.50 8.01 -3.05
N THR A 373 2.37 8.78 -2.39
CA THR A 373 3.73 9.06 -2.89
C THR A 373 4.60 7.80 -2.85
N VAL A 374 4.45 7.00 -1.80
CA VAL A 374 5.09 5.68 -1.68
C VAL A 374 4.67 4.76 -2.82
N GLU A 375 3.36 4.68 -3.10
CA GLU A 375 2.81 3.85 -4.17
C GLU A 375 3.32 4.27 -5.56
N LEU A 376 3.45 5.58 -5.80
CA LEU A 376 4.06 6.12 -7.00
C LEU A 376 5.52 5.65 -7.13
N GLY A 377 6.28 5.61 -6.02
CA GLY A 377 7.63 5.07 -5.97
C GLY A 377 7.72 3.59 -6.37
N LEU A 378 6.69 2.78 -6.03
CA LEU A 378 6.67 1.35 -6.37
C LEU A 378 6.54 1.05 -7.88
N ILE A 379 6.13 2.01 -8.68
CA ILE A 379 6.02 1.89 -10.13
C ILE A 379 7.02 2.76 -10.89
N HIS A 380 7.78 3.62 -10.18
CA HIS A 380 8.72 4.56 -10.77
C HIS A 380 10.12 3.92 -10.99
N PRO A 381 10.82 4.23 -12.12
CA PRO A 381 12.23 3.86 -12.27
C PRO A 381 13.11 4.44 -11.14
N PRO A 382 14.25 3.80 -10.75
CA PRO A 382 14.95 2.71 -11.46
C PRO A 382 14.55 1.30 -11.06
N VAL A 383 13.90 1.08 -9.91
CA VAL A 383 13.59 -0.28 -9.40
C VAL A 383 12.11 -0.58 -9.53
N GLY A 384 11.25 0.11 -8.78
CA GLY A 384 9.80 -0.10 -8.81
C GLY A 384 9.36 -1.52 -8.41
N MET A 385 9.02 -1.74 -7.15
CA MET A 385 8.73 -3.09 -6.63
C MET A 385 7.60 -3.79 -7.42
N ASN A 386 6.53 -3.08 -7.77
CA ASN A 386 5.44 -3.64 -8.57
C ASN A 386 5.92 -4.08 -9.97
N VAL A 387 6.86 -3.33 -10.57
CA VAL A 387 7.47 -3.67 -11.86
C VAL A 387 8.29 -4.96 -11.76
N PHE A 388 9.04 -5.14 -10.66
CA PHE A 388 9.77 -6.38 -10.38
C PHE A 388 8.84 -7.57 -10.21
N VAL A 389 7.75 -7.40 -9.47
CA VAL A 389 6.75 -8.44 -9.27
C VAL A 389 6.11 -8.83 -10.60
N ILE A 390 5.70 -7.87 -11.43
CA ILE A 390 5.17 -8.14 -12.76
C ILE A 390 6.20 -8.91 -13.59
N LYS A 391 7.47 -8.50 -13.59
CA LYS A 391 8.54 -9.19 -14.33
C LYS A 391 8.77 -10.62 -13.84
N SER A 392 8.60 -10.90 -12.56
CA SER A 392 8.75 -12.25 -12.01
C SER A 392 7.66 -13.22 -12.50
N VAL A 393 6.45 -12.69 -12.74
CA VAL A 393 5.30 -13.44 -13.27
C VAL A 393 5.33 -13.48 -14.79
N VAL A 394 5.56 -12.34 -15.44
CA VAL A 394 5.56 -12.16 -16.90
C VAL A 394 7.00 -12.16 -17.40
N LYS A 395 7.52 -13.34 -17.68
CA LYS A 395 8.95 -13.55 -18.01
C LYS A 395 9.37 -13.05 -19.39
N ASP A 396 8.43 -12.95 -20.33
CA ASP A 396 8.63 -12.59 -21.74
C ASP A 396 8.75 -11.09 -22.01
N VAL A 397 8.61 -10.22 -20.99
CA VAL A 397 8.64 -8.77 -21.13
C VAL A 397 9.90 -8.19 -20.45
N SER A 398 10.60 -7.25 -21.12
CA SER A 398 11.74 -6.56 -20.53
C SER A 398 11.31 -5.48 -19.52
N PHE A 399 12.17 -5.18 -18.54
CA PHE A 399 11.93 -4.07 -17.59
C PHE A 399 11.66 -2.74 -18.31
N THR A 400 12.45 -2.44 -19.34
CA THR A 400 12.29 -1.22 -20.14
C THR A 400 10.91 -1.12 -20.77
N THR A 401 10.35 -2.25 -21.23
CA THR A 401 9.00 -2.31 -21.81
C THR A 401 7.94 -2.03 -20.75
N ILE A 402 8.09 -2.59 -19.55
CA ILE A 402 7.17 -2.34 -18.43
C ILE A 402 7.22 -0.86 -18.03
N PHE A 403 8.43 -0.30 -17.82
CA PHE A 403 8.59 1.12 -17.47
C PHE A 403 8.02 2.07 -18.52
N LYS A 404 8.21 1.80 -19.83
CA LYS A 404 7.56 2.60 -20.89
C LYS A 404 6.03 2.59 -20.78
N GLY A 405 5.46 1.45 -20.39
CA GLY A 405 4.02 1.32 -20.20
C GLY A 405 3.48 2.04 -18.97
N VAL A 406 4.30 2.21 -17.94
CA VAL A 406 3.91 2.88 -16.69
C VAL A 406 3.91 4.42 -16.82
N ILE A 407 4.73 5.00 -17.71
CA ILE A 407 4.89 6.46 -17.83
C ILE A 407 3.57 7.23 -17.87
N PRO A 408 2.55 6.89 -18.67
CA PRO A 408 1.29 7.65 -18.69
C PRO A 408 0.59 7.64 -17.32
N PHE A 409 0.67 6.54 -16.58
CA PHE A 409 0.05 6.40 -15.27
C PHE A 409 0.84 7.14 -14.18
N VAL A 410 2.17 7.18 -14.27
CA VAL A 410 3.03 8.03 -13.40
C VAL A 410 2.67 9.50 -13.55
N VAL A 411 2.50 9.98 -14.79
CA VAL A 411 2.06 11.37 -15.04
C VAL A 411 0.68 11.61 -14.41
N THR A 412 -0.21 10.65 -14.52
CA THR A 412 -1.55 10.72 -13.92
C THR A 412 -1.48 10.78 -12.39
N ASP A 413 -0.60 10.00 -11.78
CA ASP A 413 -0.43 10.00 -10.32
C ASP A 413 0.23 11.29 -9.82
N LEU A 414 1.18 11.86 -10.56
CA LEU A 414 1.72 13.17 -10.23
C LEU A 414 0.64 14.26 -10.30
N LEU A 415 -0.23 14.23 -11.31
CA LEU A 415 -1.38 15.13 -11.38
C LEU A 415 -2.33 14.92 -10.19
N ARG A 416 -2.63 13.66 -9.84
CA ARG A 416 -3.45 13.33 -8.67
C ARG A 416 -2.82 13.85 -7.38
N LEU A 417 -1.50 13.74 -7.23
CA LEU A 417 -0.77 14.26 -6.06
C LEU A 417 -0.96 15.79 -5.95
N VAL A 418 -0.80 16.52 -7.05
CA VAL A 418 -1.05 17.96 -7.08
C VAL A 418 -2.49 18.29 -6.70
N ILE A 419 -3.48 17.54 -7.22
CA ILE A 419 -4.90 17.72 -6.89
C ILE A 419 -5.13 17.52 -5.38
N LEU A 420 -4.62 16.45 -4.79
CA LEU A 420 -4.82 16.15 -3.37
C LEU A 420 -4.09 17.11 -2.43
N ILE A 421 -2.94 17.65 -2.85
CA ILE A 421 -2.24 18.70 -2.11
C ILE A 421 -3.01 20.02 -2.19
N SER A 422 -3.56 20.36 -3.35
CA SER A 422 -4.31 21.59 -3.57
C SER A 422 -5.70 21.55 -2.92
N PHE A 423 -6.32 20.39 -2.82
CA PHE A 423 -7.68 20.19 -2.31
C PHE A 423 -7.71 19.12 -1.20
N PRO A 424 -7.22 19.40 0.02
CA PRO A 424 -7.21 18.44 1.13
C PRO A 424 -8.57 17.88 1.48
N ILE A 425 -9.65 18.62 1.18
CA ILE A 425 -11.03 18.20 1.42
C ILE A 425 -11.38 16.87 0.75
N ILE A 426 -10.72 16.52 -0.36
CA ILE A 426 -10.94 15.25 -1.07
C ILE A 426 -10.61 14.05 -0.18
N ALA A 427 -9.57 14.16 0.65
CA ALA A 427 -9.19 13.14 1.61
C ALA A 427 -9.94 13.27 2.95
N LEU A 428 -10.25 14.49 3.38
CA LEU A 428 -10.80 14.77 4.71
C LEU A 428 -12.32 14.79 4.77
N TRP A 429 -13.02 14.87 3.63
CA TRP A 429 -14.48 15.00 3.59
C TRP A 429 -15.21 13.82 4.23
N LEU A 430 -14.79 12.58 3.94
CA LEU A 430 -15.44 11.39 4.48
C LEU A 430 -15.11 11.15 5.96
N PRO A 431 -13.82 11.26 6.41
CA PRO A 431 -13.47 11.18 7.83
C PRO A 431 -14.18 12.22 8.71
N ALA A 432 -14.37 13.43 8.20
CA ALA A 432 -15.05 14.50 8.95
C ALA A 432 -16.54 14.22 9.23
N ARG A 433 -17.15 13.21 8.58
CA ARG A 433 -18.53 12.78 8.78
C ARG A 433 -18.64 11.50 9.63
N MET A 434 -17.52 10.92 10.04
CA MET A 434 -17.50 9.88 11.05
C MET A 434 -17.67 10.56 12.42
N GLY A 435 -18.71 10.18 13.14
CA GLY A 435 -18.99 10.66 14.48
C GLY A 435 -17.94 10.29 15.51
#